data_f505b3c3eac20a2d1a2c3b98bc71334e
#
_entry.id   f505b3c3eac20a2d1a2c3b98bc71334e
#
_cell.length_a   1.000
_cell.length_b   1.000
_cell.length_c   1.000
_cell.angle_alpha   90.00
_cell.angle_beta   90.00
_cell.angle_gamma   90.00
#
_symmetry.space_group_name_H-M   'P 1'
#
loop_
_entity.id
_entity.type
_entity.pdbx_description
1 polymer ?
#
loop_
_entity_poly.entity_id
_entity_poly.type
_entity_poly.pdbx_seq_one_letter_code
_entity_poly.pdbx_strand_id
1 'polypeptide(L)'
;MTFISNLHKGIVALGLALFSISASAQPKVAFTAQNMKLGDIAWNIPALARFELKNIGNQPLQILDVRTDCGCTTVNWNNSPVAPGATTTFTVSYDANTLGTFHKSIIVTTTADPSPLRFTLQGRVLREVVNFDKDFPVHIGDIRLSTDDIEFDDVNRGEQPQATLFLYNAGKKDYSPELMHLPKYLSAYAEPEVVRPGKMGKLIVTLNSNEVRNFGLTQTNIYLSRFSGDRVGADNELGTSVTLLPHFTQAEKDNKLAPKARIPTSIDLGSFGEKEELRGTLLLTNNGLSPLKVNMLQVYKRGINVSLSKGTLKPGATAKLKISITKSSEAQRGNPRILLITNDPHLPKITIEVKTKK
;
A
#
# COMPACT_ATOMS: atom_id res chain seq x y z
N MET A 1 -66.00 32.55 93.67
CA MET A 1 -64.87 31.75 94.09
C MET A 1 -64.08 31.36 92.84
N THR A 2 -63.11 32.12 92.47
CA THR A 2 -61.70 31.93 92.40
C THR A 2 -61.26 30.60 91.85
N PHE A 3 -60.66 30.62 90.65
CA PHE A 3 -59.25 30.24 90.54
C PHE A 3 -58.68 30.56 89.11
N ILE A 4 -57.62 31.29 89.11
CA ILE A 4 -56.69 31.69 88.03
C ILE A 4 -55.80 30.51 87.72
N SER A 5 -55.53 30.19 86.46
CA SER A 5 -54.42 29.37 86.11
C SER A 5 -53.69 29.93 84.86
N ASN A 6 -52.41 30.15 85.08
CA ASN A 6 -51.45 30.73 84.16
C ASN A 6 -51.15 29.88 82.91
N LEU A 7 -51.10 30.55 81.75
CA LEU A 7 -50.70 29.97 80.49
C LEU A 7 -49.14 30.23 80.31
N HIS A 8 -48.34 29.19 80.41
CA HIS A 8 -46.96 29.24 80.04
C HIS A 8 -46.79 28.96 78.54
N LYS A 9 -46.31 29.99 77.86
CA LYS A 9 -45.87 29.85 76.47
C LYS A 9 -44.49 29.21 76.41
N GLY A 10 -44.39 27.93 76.00
CA GLY A 10 -43.13 27.29 75.64
C GLY A 10 -42.75 27.56 74.19
N ILE A 11 -41.68 28.32 73.94
CA ILE A 11 -41.07 28.49 72.64
C ILE A 11 -40.20 27.26 72.36
N VAL A 12 -40.63 26.42 71.42
CA VAL A 12 -39.76 25.34 70.90
C VAL A 12 -38.90 25.91 69.78
N ALA A 13 -37.63 26.14 70.11
CA ALA A 13 -36.59 26.50 69.10
C ALA A 13 -36.21 25.23 68.32
N LEU A 14 -36.67 25.11 67.05
CA LEU A 14 -36.27 24.06 66.10
C LEU A 14 -34.89 24.39 65.53
N GLY A 15 -33.83 23.80 66.10
CA GLY A 15 -32.45 23.92 65.60
C GLY A 15 -32.31 23.19 64.27
N LEU A 16 -32.23 23.95 63.15
CA LEU A 16 -31.87 23.43 61.84
C LEU A 16 -30.36 23.12 61.82
N ALA A 17 -29.97 21.86 62.05
CA ALA A 17 -28.62 21.40 61.84
C ALA A 17 -28.32 21.35 60.37
N LEU A 18 -27.65 22.39 59.81
CA LEU A 18 -27.03 22.39 58.47
C LEU A 18 -25.88 21.38 58.47
N PHE A 19 -26.16 20.17 58.04
CA PHE A 19 -25.12 19.22 57.63
C PHE A 19 -24.44 19.80 56.38
N SER A 20 -23.30 20.49 56.55
CA SER A 20 -22.41 20.85 55.47
C SER A 20 -21.77 19.57 54.92
N ILE A 21 -22.32 19.05 53.84
CA ILE A 21 -21.66 18.02 53.05
C ILE A 21 -20.43 18.67 52.44
N SER A 22 -19.29 18.51 53.05
CA SER A 22 -17.98 18.90 52.49
C SER A 22 -17.72 17.99 51.29
N ALA A 23 -18.17 18.41 50.11
CA ALA A 23 -17.73 17.78 48.88
C ALA A 23 -16.21 17.95 48.79
N SER A 24 -15.46 16.87 49.02
CA SER A 24 -14.00 16.89 48.91
C SER A 24 -13.67 17.29 47.46
N ALA A 25 -13.11 18.52 47.35
CA ALA A 25 -12.67 19.07 46.08
C ALA A 25 -11.36 18.39 45.68
N GLN A 26 -11.41 17.36 44.88
CA GLN A 26 -10.22 16.63 44.43
C GLN A 26 -10.24 16.43 42.90
N PRO A 27 -9.08 16.53 42.22
CA PRO A 27 -8.95 16.07 40.86
C PRO A 27 -9.18 14.55 40.83
N LYS A 28 -9.85 14.07 39.80
CA LYS A 28 -10.02 12.63 39.52
C LYS A 28 -9.72 12.37 38.04
N VAL A 29 -9.10 11.23 37.77
CA VAL A 29 -8.68 10.88 36.41
C VAL A 29 -9.41 9.63 35.94
N ALA A 30 -9.87 9.66 34.68
CA ALA A 30 -10.29 8.49 33.92
C ALA A 30 -9.41 8.36 32.67
N PHE A 31 -9.28 7.17 32.16
CA PHE A 31 -8.52 6.86 30.96
C PHE A 31 -9.26 5.83 30.09
N THR A 32 -9.13 5.94 28.76
CA THR A 32 -9.82 5.06 27.82
C THR A 32 -9.14 3.71 27.67
N ALA A 33 -7.82 3.67 27.77
CA ALA A 33 -7.03 2.45 27.69
C ALA A 33 -5.79 2.53 28.59
N GLN A 34 -5.55 1.50 29.38
CA GLN A 34 -4.36 1.32 30.21
C GLN A 34 -3.30 0.46 29.51
N ASN A 35 -3.74 -0.44 28.63
CA ASN A 35 -2.88 -1.39 27.93
C ASN A 35 -2.98 -1.13 26.43
N MET A 36 -1.87 -0.74 25.81
CA MET A 36 -1.79 -0.49 24.38
C MET A 36 -1.07 -1.63 23.69
N LYS A 37 -1.74 -2.22 22.66
CA LYS A 37 -1.15 -3.25 21.81
C LYS A 37 -0.81 -2.62 20.47
N LEU A 38 0.49 -2.58 20.13
CA LEU A 38 0.98 -2.08 18.83
C LEU A 38 0.95 -3.15 17.71
N GLY A 39 0.74 -4.43 18.10
CA GLY A 39 0.83 -5.53 17.14
C GLY A 39 2.27 -5.76 16.67
N ASP A 40 2.42 -6.14 15.41
CA ASP A 40 3.71 -6.29 14.75
C ASP A 40 4.20 -4.94 14.21
N ILE A 41 5.42 -4.55 14.59
CA ILE A 41 6.06 -3.30 14.18
C ILE A 41 7.42 -3.59 13.53
N ALA A 42 7.85 -2.70 12.64
CA ALA A 42 9.08 -2.91 11.88
C ALA A 42 10.32 -2.53 12.71
N TRP A 43 11.36 -3.31 12.54
CA TRP A 43 12.66 -3.10 13.19
C TRP A 43 13.27 -1.74 12.81
N ASN A 44 13.84 -1.05 13.81
CA ASN A 44 14.41 0.30 13.68
C ASN A 44 13.44 1.38 13.16
N ILE A 45 12.13 1.12 13.18
CA ILE A 45 11.12 2.14 12.91
C ILE A 45 10.39 2.45 14.20
N PRO A 46 10.58 3.66 14.79
CA PRO A 46 9.92 4.02 16.04
C PRO A 46 8.40 3.96 15.93
N ALA A 47 7.77 3.33 16.92
CA ALA A 47 6.32 3.20 16.99
C ALA A 47 5.75 4.10 18.07
N LEU A 48 4.66 4.81 17.75
CA LEU A 48 4.01 5.78 18.61
C LEU A 48 2.73 5.21 19.23
N ALA A 49 2.58 5.40 20.52
CA ALA A 49 1.33 5.14 21.26
C ALA A 49 0.86 6.42 21.93
N ARG A 50 -0.42 6.71 21.84
CA ARG A 50 -1.06 7.86 22.45
C ARG A 50 -2.04 7.42 23.52
N PHE A 51 -1.89 7.93 24.72
CA PHE A 51 -2.78 7.67 25.86
C PHE A 51 -3.54 8.94 26.23
N GLU A 52 -4.80 8.78 26.58
CA GLU A 52 -5.68 9.87 26.96
C GLU A 52 -6.08 9.80 28.42
N LEU A 53 -5.98 10.92 29.12
CA LEU A 53 -6.41 11.13 30.51
C LEU A 53 -7.50 12.19 30.52
N LYS A 54 -8.65 11.88 31.08
CA LYS A 54 -9.76 12.82 31.25
C LYS A 54 -9.87 13.21 32.70
N ASN A 55 -9.93 14.50 32.97
CA ASN A 55 -10.25 14.99 34.32
C ASN A 55 -11.75 14.86 34.63
N ILE A 56 -12.11 13.90 35.45
CA ILE A 56 -13.50 13.68 35.90
C ILE A 56 -13.76 14.24 37.32
N GLY A 57 -12.79 14.93 37.88
CA GLY A 57 -12.90 15.64 39.13
C GLY A 57 -13.42 17.06 38.98
N ASN A 58 -13.48 17.80 40.09
CA ASN A 58 -13.90 19.20 40.14
C ASN A 58 -12.76 20.19 40.39
N GLN A 59 -11.51 19.70 40.43
CA GLN A 59 -10.29 20.51 40.52
C GLN A 59 -9.40 20.26 39.29
N PRO A 60 -8.51 21.20 38.94
CA PRO A 60 -7.56 21.00 37.85
C PRO A 60 -6.69 19.77 38.04
N LEU A 61 -6.57 18.93 37.00
CA LEU A 61 -5.70 17.77 36.93
C LEU A 61 -4.37 18.15 36.27
N GLN A 62 -3.24 17.72 36.80
CA GLN A 62 -1.94 17.93 36.17
C GLN A 62 -1.16 16.61 36.14
N ILE A 63 -0.49 16.34 35.00
CA ILE A 63 0.52 15.29 34.90
C ILE A 63 1.81 15.86 35.42
N LEU A 64 2.32 15.29 36.53
CA LEU A 64 3.54 15.74 37.19
C LEU A 64 4.78 15.09 36.58
N ASP A 65 4.68 13.81 36.25
CA ASP A 65 5.81 13.04 35.72
C ASP A 65 5.31 11.83 34.90
N VAL A 66 6.10 11.45 33.87
CA VAL A 66 5.89 10.23 33.10
C VAL A 66 7.22 9.51 32.93
N ARG A 67 7.32 8.30 33.46
CA ARG A 67 8.54 7.47 33.43
C ARG A 67 8.31 6.16 32.72
N THR A 68 9.37 5.64 32.10
CA THR A 68 9.39 4.33 31.46
C THR A 68 10.45 3.43 32.11
N ASP A 69 10.30 2.12 31.92
CA ASP A 69 11.20 1.12 32.50
C ASP A 69 12.50 0.91 31.71
N CYS A 70 12.70 1.59 30.57
CA CYS A 70 13.93 1.53 29.78
C CYS A 70 14.18 2.80 28.96
N GLY A 71 15.44 3.03 28.57
CA GLY A 71 15.85 4.11 27.69
C GLY A 71 15.40 3.90 26.21
N CYS A 72 14.86 2.72 25.87
CA CYS A 72 14.30 2.39 24.56
C CYS A 72 12.91 3.00 24.32
N THR A 73 12.38 3.71 25.31
CA THR A 73 11.05 4.31 25.27
C THR A 73 11.14 5.76 25.71
N THR A 74 10.78 6.68 24.85
CA THR A 74 10.71 8.12 25.15
C THR A 74 9.26 8.55 25.32
N VAL A 75 9.05 9.57 26.16
CA VAL A 75 7.72 10.09 26.47
C VAL A 75 7.64 11.59 26.23
N ASN A 76 6.48 12.04 25.79
CA ASN A 76 6.17 13.45 25.62
C ASN A 76 4.77 13.74 26.17
N TRP A 77 4.65 14.73 27.06
CA TRP A 77 3.38 15.14 27.65
C TRP A 77 3.35 16.64 27.90
N ASN A 78 2.14 17.16 28.06
CA ASN A 78 1.94 18.54 28.49
C ASN A 78 1.69 18.57 30.01
N ASN A 79 2.46 19.36 30.74
CA ASN A 79 2.34 19.54 32.21
C ASN A 79 1.36 20.67 32.58
N SER A 80 0.68 21.30 31.65
CA SER A 80 -0.33 22.33 31.94
C SER A 80 -1.53 21.74 32.70
N PRO A 81 -2.12 22.47 33.65
CA PRO A 81 -3.32 22.03 34.35
C PRO A 81 -4.48 21.81 33.38
N VAL A 82 -5.19 20.71 33.57
CA VAL A 82 -6.35 20.28 32.76
C VAL A 82 -7.63 20.58 33.53
N ALA A 83 -8.48 21.43 32.99
CA ALA A 83 -9.73 21.83 33.61
C ALA A 83 -10.68 20.64 33.88
N PRO A 84 -11.59 20.72 34.85
CA PRO A 84 -12.66 19.75 35.04
C PRO A 84 -13.40 19.44 33.72
N GLY A 85 -13.61 18.15 33.41
CA GLY A 85 -14.25 17.68 32.18
C GLY A 85 -13.36 17.63 30.94
N ALA A 86 -12.20 18.29 30.92
CA ALA A 86 -11.27 18.31 29.80
C ALA A 86 -10.37 17.06 29.74
N THR A 87 -9.77 16.83 28.58
CA THR A 87 -8.86 15.70 28.29
C THR A 87 -7.46 16.21 27.98
N THR A 88 -6.45 15.49 28.45
CA THR A 88 -5.04 15.65 28.07
C THR A 88 -4.49 14.35 27.52
N THR A 89 -3.35 14.42 26.86
CA THR A 89 -2.69 13.23 26.29
C THR A 89 -1.21 13.20 26.62
N PHE A 90 -0.67 11.98 26.71
CA PHE A 90 0.77 11.76 26.64
C PHE A 90 1.08 10.76 25.52
N THR A 91 2.20 10.96 24.87
CA THR A 91 2.66 10.10 23.77
C THR A 91 3.91 9.36 24.20
N VAL A 92 3.95 8.09 23.85
CA VAL A 92 5.06 7.18 24.10
C VAL A 92 5.63 6.73 22.77
N SER A 93 6.93 6.89 22.56
CA SER A 93 7.65 6.41 21.38
C SER A 93 8.56 5.26 21.81
N TYR A 94 8.36 4.09 21.23
CA TYR A 94 9.21 2.92 21.36
C TYR A 94 10.14 2.81 20.14
N ASP A 95 11.46 2.70 20.36
CA ASP A 95 12.48 2.79 19.33
C ASP A 95 12.59 1.56 18.39
N ALA A 96 11.99 0.43 18.78
CA ALA A 96 11.96 -0.82 18.02
C ALA A 96 13.35 -1.38 17.62
N ASN A 97 14.40 -1.11 18.39
CA ASN A 97 15.78 -1.53 18.08
C ASN A 97 16.05 -3.02 18.33
N THR A 98 15.20 -3.70 19.09
CA THR A 98 15.40 -5.10 19.46
C THR A 98 14.29 -5.96 18.87
N LEU A 99 14.70 -6.98 18.10
CA LEU A 99 13.75 -7.96 17.51
C LEU A 99 13.11 -8.81 18.60
N GLY A 100 11.86 -9.20 18.39
CA GLY A 100 11.09 -10.05 19.28
C GLY A 100 9.95 -9.33 20.00
N THR A 101 9.32 -10.00 20.97
CA THR A 101 8.22 -9.43 21.74
C THR A 101 8.73 -8.45 22.79
N PHE A 102 7.98 -7.38 22.98
CA PHE A 102 8.26 -6.40 24.04
C PHE A 102 7.03 -6.15 24.87
N HIS A 103 7.28 -5.81 26.17
CA HIS A 103 6.29 -5.36 27.11
C HIS A 103 6.93 -4.26 27.95
N LYS A 104 6.41 -3.03 27.85
CA LYS A 104 6.96 -1.85 28.52
C LYS A 104 5.95 -1.28 29.50
N SER A 105 6.45 -0.88 30.67
CA SER A 105 5.65 -0.20 31.67
C SER A 105 5.89 1.31 31.64
N ILE A 106 4.80 2.07 31.71
CA ILE A 106 4.81 3.53 31.80
C ILE A 106 4.15 3.91 33.12
N ILE A 107 4.83 4.69 33.90
CA ILE A 107 4.39 5.15 35.22
C ILE A 107 4.07 6.64 35.10
N VAL A 108 2.82 7.01 35.37
CA VAL A 108 2.32 8.38 35.25
C VAL A 108 1.94 8.88 36.67
N THR A 109 2.57 9.94 37.13
CA THR A 109 2.24 10.62 38.38
C THR A 109 1.38 11.84 38.09
N THR A 110 0.28 11.99 38.81
CA THR A 110 -0.67 13.11 38.62
C THR A 110 -1.02 13.75 39.97
N THR A 111 -1.71 14.88 39.91
CA THR A 111 -2.27 15.55 41.09
C THR A 111 -3.55 14.87 41.62
N ALA A 112 -4.11 13.89 40.90
CA ALA A 112 -5.37 13.23 41.26
C ALA A 112 -5.20 12.19 42.39
N ASP A 113 -4.09 11.48 42.42
CA ASP A 113 -3.83 10.40 43.36
C ASP A 113 -2.32 10.37 43.67
N PRO A 114 -1.91 10.23 44.92
CA PRO A 114 -0.52 10.03 45.27
C PRO A 114 0.05 8.71 44.75
N SER A 115 -0.79 7.75 44.43
CA SER A 115 -0.39 6.48 43.81
C SER A 115 -0.21 6.65 42.29
N PRO A 116 0.97 6.34 41.75
CA PRO A 116 1.20 6.45 40.30
C PRO A 116 0.29 5.52 39.47
N LEU A 117 -0.21 6.03 38.38
CA LEU A 117 -0.95 5.23 37.39
C LEU A 117 0.03 4.42 36.54
N ARG A 118 -0.27 3.16 36.33
CA ARG A 118 0.56 2.28 35.51
C ARG A 118 -0.13 2.00 34.16
N PHE A 119 0.56 2.29 33.05
CA PHE A 119 0.16 1.95 31.68
C PHE A 119 1.13 0.93 31.12
N THR A 120 0.70 0.18 30.12
CA THR A 120 1.56 -0.79 29.44
C THR A 120 1.50 -0.63 27.93
N LEU A 121 2.64 -0.88 27.29
CA LEU A 121 2.81 -0.91 25.86
C LEU A 121 3.40 -2.28 25.47
N GLN A 122 2.77 -2.99 24.55
CA GLN A 122 3.23 -4.31 24.13
C GLN A 122 3.08 -4.52 22.64
N GLY A 123 3.95 -5.34 22.08
CA GLY A 123 3.96 -5.68 20.66
C GLY A 123 5.08 -6.66 20.32
N ARG A 124 5.35 -6.79 19.04
CA ARG A 124 6.44 -7.61 18.53
C ARG A 124 7.18 -6.86 17.43
N VAL A 125 8.50 -6.75 17.56
CA VAL A 125 9.38 -6.16 16.54
C VAL A 125 9.78 -7.27 15.56
N LEU A 126 9.48 -7.07 14.29
CA LEU A 126 9.85 -7.96 13.21
C LEU A 126 10.81 -7.24 12.27
N ARG A 127 11.73 -7.98 11.63
CA ARG A 127 12.63 -7.42 10.63
C ARG A 127 11.85 -6.82 9.45
N GLU A 128 10.77 -7.49 9.08
CA GLU A 128 9.83 -7.05 8.04
C GLU A 128 8.40 -7.24 8.56
N VAL A 129 7.56 -6.25 8.37
CA VAL A 129 6.13 -6.32 8.68
C VAL A 129 5.39 -6.45 7.36
N VAL A 130 4.76 -7.60 7.16
CA VAL A 130 3.94 -7.84 5.97
C VAL A 130 2.62 -7.09 6.13
N ASN A 131 2.39 -6.12 5.25
CA ASN A 131 1.08 -5.50 5.11
C ASN A 131 0.29 -6.30 4.08
N PHE A 132 -0.51 -7.26 4.54
CA PHE A 132 -1.22 -8.20 3.66
C PHE A 132 -2.09 -7.50 2.61
N ASP A 133 -2.74 -6.40 2.92
CA ASP A 133 -3.60 -5.69 1.96
C ASP A 133 -2.80 -4.95 0.89
N LYS A 134 -1.59 -4.50 1.22
CA LYS A 134 -0.69 -3.83 0.29
C LYS A 134 0.19 -4.82 -0.48
N ASP A 135 0.74 -5.81 0.21
CA ASP A 135 1.75 -6.73 -0.34
C ASP A 135 1.10 -7.89 -1.12
N PHE A 136 -0.16 -8.22 -0.79
CA PHE A 136 -0.94 -9.29 -1.42
C PHE A 136 -2.35 -8.81 -1.80
N PRO A 137 -2.46 -7.83 -2.71
CA PRO A 137 -3.75 -7.19 -3.05
C PRO A 137 -4.67 -8.06 -3.90
N VAL A 138 -4.15 -9.12 -4.52
CA VAL A 138 -4.93 -10.00 -5.40
C VAL A 138 -5.42 -11.23 -4.65
N HIS A 139 -6.71 -11.54 -4.77
CA HIS A 139 -7.35 -12.65 -4.09
C HIS A 139 -7.89 -13.66 -5.10
N ILE A 140 -7.40 -14.88 -5.06
CA ILE A 140 -7.87 -16.01 -5.87
C ILE A 140 -8.29 -17.13 -4.93
N GLY A 141 -9.58 -17.19 -4.59
CA GLY A 141 -10.08 -18.06 -3.53
C GLY A 141 -9.43 -17.75 -2.18
N ASP A 142 -8.86 -18.76 -1.55
CA ASP A 142 -8.12 -18.63 -0.27
C ASP A 142 -6.65 -18.17 -0.46
N ILE A 143 -6.22 -17.98 -1.71
CA ILE A 143 -4.83 -17.59 -2.00
C ILE A 143 -4.78 -16.09 -2.27
N ARG A 144 -3.81 -15.43 -1.67
CA ARG A 144 -3.51 -14.02 -1.92
C ARG A 144 -2.19 -13.91 -2.68
N LEU A 145 -2.15 -13.05 -3.69
CA LEU A 145 -0.98 -12.85 -4.55
C LEU A 145 -0.47 -11.41 -4.50
N SER A 146 0.82 -11.25 -4.72
CA SER A 146 1.46 -9.94 -4.81
C SER A 146 1.05 -9.16 -6.06
N THR A 147 0.66 -9.85 -7.13
CA THR A 147 0.17 -9.26 -8.39
C THR A 147 -0.61 -10.31 -9.19
N ASP A 148 -1.44 -9.87 -10.11
CA ASP A 148 -2.11 -10.67 -11.14
C ASP A 148 -1.50 -10.51 -12.53
N ASP A 149 -0.37 -9.80 -12.63
CA ASP A 149 0.31 -9.51 -13.91
C ASP A 149 1.80 -9.88 -13.81
N ILE A 150 2.27 -10.71 -14.75
CA ILE A 150 3.64 -11.20 -14.83
C ILE A 150 4.27 -10.61 -16.09
N GLU A 151 5.18 -9.66 -15.91
CA GLU A 151 5.82 -8.96 -17.00
C GLU A 151 7.26 -9.42 -17.21
N PHE A 152 7.62 -9.74 -18.46
CA PHE A 152 8.99 -9.92 -18.94
C PHE A 152 9.30 -8.80 -19.93
N ASP A 153 9.97 -7.77 -19.44
CA ASP A 153 10.27 -6.57 -20.22
C ASP A 153 11.73 -6.56 -20.68
N ASP A 154 12.02 -5.92 -21.83
CA ASP A 154 13.36 -5.79 -22.41
C ASP A 154 14.06 -7.14 -22.67
N VAL A 155 13.33 -8.15 -23.12
CA VAL A 155 13.88 -9.49 -23.37
C VAL A 155 14.54 -9.57 -24.75
N ASN A 156 15.76 -10.09 -24.78
CA ASN A 156 16.43 -10.44 -26.05
C ASN A 156 16.23 -11.93 -26.37
N ARG A 157 16.28 -12.27 -27.65
CA ARG A 157 16.18 -13.67 -28.07
C ARG A 157 17.37 -14.48 -27.55
N GLY A 158 17.08 -15.65 -26.97
CA GLY A 158 18.05 -16.52 -26.31
C GLY A 158 18.09 -16.35 -24.79
N GLU A 159 17.55 -15.29 -24.23
CA GLU A 159 17.45 -15.08 -22.78
C GLU A 159 16.33 -15.94 -22.15
N GLN A 160 16.54 -16.30 -20.89
CA GLN A 160 15.59 -17.04 -20.07
C GLN A 160 15.38 -16.32 -18.72
N PRO A 161 14.79 -15.12 -18.72
CA PRO A 161 14.53 -14.41 -17.48
C PRO A 161 13.48 -15.11 -16.64
N GLN A 162 13.53 -14.85 -15.31
CA GLN A 162 12.60 -15.34 -14.34
C GLN A 162 11.82 -14.19 -13.71
N ALA A 163 10.52 -14.42 -13.49
CA ALA A 163 9.66 -13.57 -12.70
C ALA A 163 9.19 -14.34 -11.47
N THR A 164 9.09 -13.65 -10.33
CA THR A 164 8.64 -14.24 -9.08
C THR A 164 7.29 -13.66 -8.69
N LEU A 165 6.30 -14.53 -8.51
CA LEU A 165 4.99 -14.21 -7.97
C LEU A 165 4.92 -14.71 -6.53
N PHE A 166 4.85 -13.79 -5.56
CA PHE A 166 4.68 -14.15 -4.15
C PHE A 166 3.22 -14.48 -3.86
N LEU A 167 3.01 -15.48 -3.02
CA LEU A 167 1.70 -15.91 -2.61
C LEU A 167 1.62 -16.16 -1.10
N TYR A 168 0.43 -16.01 -0.54
CA TYR A 168 0.10 -16.34 0.85
C TYR A 168 -1.13 -17.23 0.88
N ASN A 169 -1.01 -18.36 1.59
CA ASN A 169 -2.14 -19.26 1.82
C ASN A 169 -2.95 -18.77 3.04
N ALA A 170 -4.05 -18.08 2.78
CA ALA A 170 -4.99 -17.63 3.80
C ALA A 170 -6.04 -18.73 4.17
N GLY A 171 -6.03 -19.86 3.47
CA GLY A 171 -6.92 -20.99 3.70
C GLY A 171 -6.56 -21.81 4.95
N LYS A 172 -7.32 -22.89 5.12
CA LYS A 172 -7.17 -23.80 6.26
C LYS A 172 -6.51 -25.14 5.91
N LYS A 173 -6.18 -25.36 4.62
CA LYS A 173 -5.57 -26.58 4.10
C LYS A 173 -4.23 -26.27 3.45
N ASP A 174 -3.37 -27.27 3.37
CA ASP A 174 -2.15 -27.23 2.58
C ASP A 174 -2.50 -26.94 1.12
N TYR A 175 -1.68 -26.13 0.47
CA TYR A 175 -1.88 -25.66 -0.89
C TYR A 175 -0.64 -25.95 -1.75
N SER A 176 -0.83 -26.62 -2.88
CA SER A 176 0.22 -26.86 -3.89
C SER A 176 -0.04 -25.91 -5.06
N PRO A 177 0.76 -24.82 -5.20
CA PRO A 177 0.56 -23.84 -6.26
C PRO A 177 0.84 -24.46 -7.64
N GLU A 178 -0.12 -24.30 -8.56
CA GLU A 178 0.00 -24.77 -9.93
C GLU A 178 -0.55 -23.72 -10.89
N LEU A 179 0.18 -23.46 -11.98
CA LEU A 179 -0.28 -22.61 -13.08
C LEU A 179 -0.80 -23.47 -14.22
N MET A 180 -2.01 -23.16 -14.67
CA MET A 180 -2.69 -23.84 -15.77
C MET A 180 -2.58 -23.03 -17.06
N HIS A 181 -2.65 -23.72 -18.20
CA HIS A 181 -2.62 -23.16 -19.55
C HIS A 181 -1.35 -22.36 -19.88
N LEU A 182 -0.20 -22.82 -19.33
CA LEU A 182 1.08 -22.22 -19.66
C LEU A 182 1.37 -22.37 -21.18
N PRO A 183 1.69 -21.27 -21.88
CA PRO A 183 2.17 -21.38 -23.26
C PRO A 183 3.55 -22.03 -23.28
N LYS A 184 3.96 -22.59 -24.45
CA LYS A 184 5.24 -23.32 -24.58
C LYS A 184 6.47 -22.52 -24.17
N TYR A 185 6.39 -21.21 -24.24
CA TYR A 185 7.50 -20.31 -23.86
C TYR A 185 7.55 -20.03 -22.35
N LEU A 186 6.62 -20.51 -21.54
CA LEU A 186 6.63 -20.35 -20.07
C LEU A 186 6.71 -21.71 -19.38
N SER A 187 7.49 -21.77 -18.33
CA SER A 187 7.49 -22.84 -17.34
C SER A 187 7.43 -22.25 -15.94
N ALA A 188 6.91 -23.01 -14.97
CA ALA A 188 6.78 -22.51 -13.61
C ALA A 188 6.98 -23.64 -12.61
N TYR A 189 7.45 -23.26 -11.41
CA TYR A 189 7.51 -24.14 -10.24
C TYR A 189 7.28 -23.32 -8.96
N ALA A 190 6.87 -24.00 -7.89
CA ALA A 190 6.60 -23.38 -6.60
C ALA A 190 7.72 -23.65 -5.58
N GLU A 191 7.98 -22.67 -4.72
CA GLU A 191 8.87 -22.80 -3.55
C GLU A 191 8.19 -22.22 -2.30
N PRO A 192 7.91 -23.06 -1.28
CA PRO A 192 7.98 -24.52 -1.31
C PRO A 192 6.90 -25.13 -2.22
N GLU A 193 7.02 -26.41 -2.60
CA GLU A 193 6.02 -27.14 -3.38
C GLU A 193 4.64 -27.17 -2.70
N VAL A 194 4.64 -27.17 -1.36
CA VAL A 194 3.42 -27.12 -0.55
C VAL A 194 3.48 -25.96 0.43
N VAL A 195 2.53 -25.05 0.32
CA VAL A 195 2.39 -23.88 1.19
C VAL A 195 1.32 -24.15 2.25
N ARG A 196 1.76 -24.28 3.52
CA ARG A 196 0.88 -24.54 4.66
C ARG A 196 -0.04 -23.33 4.96
N PRO A 197 -1.18 -23.56 5.65
CA PRO A 197 -2.03 -22.47 6.14
C PRO A 197 -1.25 -21.38 6.89
N GLY A 198 -1.52 -20.10 6.56
CA GLY A 198 -0.87 -18.97 7.18
C GLY A 198 0.60 -18.78 6.79
N LYS A 199 1.08 -19.43 5.73
CA LYS A 199 2.46 -19.30 5.23
C LYS A 199 2.51 -18.68 3.85
N MET A 200 3.67 -18.11 3.55
CA MET A 200 4.00 -17.58 2.23
C MET A 200 4.75 -18.61 1.40
N GLY A 201 4.62 -18.48 0.09
CA GLY A 201 5.37 -19.19 -0.91
C GLY A 201 5.63 -18.28 -2.11
N LYS A 202 6.27 -18.81 -3.11
CA LYS A 202 6.51 -18.12 -4.37
C LYS A 202 6.35 -19.08 -5.55
N LEU A 203 5.81 -18.56 -6.64
CA LEU A 203 5.84 -19.18 -7.95
C LEU A 203 6.95 -18.51 -8.76
N ILE A 204 7.87 -19.29 -9.28
CA ILE A 204 8.95 -18.83 -10.15
C ILE A 204 8.55 -19.20 -11.57
N VAL A 205 8.34 -18.17 -12.39
CA VAL A 205 7.95 -18.33 -13.79
C VAL A 205 9.16 -18.00 -14.66
N THR A 206 9.57 -18.96 -15.49
CA THR A 206 10.73 -18.82 -16.40
C THR A 206 10.24 -18.67 -17.82
N LEU A 207 10.74 -17.65 -18.51
CA LEU A 207 10.50 -17.41 -19.92
C LEU A 207 11.62 -18.05 -20.77
N ASN A 208 11.25 -18.82 -21.79
CA ASN A 208 12.14 -19.21 -22.89
C ASN A 208 11.89 -18.31 -24.08
N SER A 209 12.69 -17.27 -24.27
CA SER A 209 12.50 -16.28 -25.34
C SER A 209 12.65 -16.84 -26.76
N ASN A 210 13.31 -18.00 -26.93
CA ASN A 210 13.42 -18.67 -28.24
C ASN A 210 12.07 -19.17 -28.77
N GLU A 211 11.15 -19.52 -27.85
CA GLU A 211 9.80 -20.00 -28.18
C GLU A 211 8.79 -18.85 -28.42
N VAL A 212 9.17 -17.59 -28.16
CA VAL A 212 8.33 -16.42 -28.48
C VAL A 212 8.45 -16.11 -29.97
N ARG A 213 7.34 -16.18 -30.70
CA ARG A 213 7.36 -16.09 -32.16
C ARG A 213 7.71 -14.71 -32.70
N ASN A 214 7.10 -13.67 -32.18
CA ASN A 214 7.16 -12.32 -32.75
C ASN A 214 7.89 -11.34 -31.82
N PHE A 215 8.59 -10.37 -32.40
CA PHE A 215 9.08 -9.21 -31.67
C PHE A 215 7.93 -8.33 -31.18
N GLY A 216 8.20 -7.49 -30.20
CA GLY A 216 7.23 -6.63 -29.54
C GLY A 216 6.46 -7.34 -28.44
N LEU A 217 5.26 -6.86 -28.15
CA LEU A 217 4.43 -7.32 -27.03
C LEU A 217 3.65 -8.57 -27.39
N THR A 218 3.88 -9.63 -26.65
CA THR A 218 3.04 -10.84 -26.65
C THR A 218 2.33 -10.91 -25.32
N GLN A 219 1.02 -11.02 -25.30
CA GLN A 219 0.19 -11.13 -24.10
C GLN A 219 -0.58 -12.43 -24.09
N THR A 220 -0.65 -13.06 -22.92
CA THR A 220 -1.36 -14.34 -22.74
C THR A 220 -1.93 -14.39 -21.34
N ASN A 221 -3.12 -14.97 -21.18
CA ASN A 221 -3.69 -15.28 -19.89
C ASN A 221 -3.31 -16.70 -19.50
N ILE A 222 -2.86 -16.84 -18.27
CA ILE A 222 -2.64 -18.11 -17.57
C ILE A 222 -3.52 -18.13 -16.33
N TYR A 223 -3.63 -19.24 -15.63
CA TYR A 223 -4.58 -19.36 -14.54
C TYR A 223 -3.94 -20.04 -13.34
N LEU A 224 -4.23 -19.52 -12.13
CA LEU A 224 -3.81 -20.16 -10.90
C LEU A 224 -4.84 -21.21 -10.49
N SER A 225 -4.42 -22.45 -10.32
CA SER A 225 -5.27 -23.51 -9.75
C SER A 225 -5.50 -23.25 -8.26
N ARG A 226 -6.74 -23.16 -7.82
CA ARG A 226 -7.11 -22.98 -6.39
C ARG A 226 -7.09 -24.31 -5.63
N PHE A 227 -7.31 -25.39 -6.36
CA PHE A 227 -7.32 -26.78 -5.84
C PHE A 227 -7.16 -27.76 -7.00
N SER A 228 -6.79 -29.01 -6.69
CA SER A 228 -6.64 -30.04 -7.72
C SER A 228 -7.93 -30.25 -8.52
N GLY A 229 -7.84 -30.17 -9.86
CA GLY A 229 -8.97 -30.26 -10.77
C GLY A 229 -9.79 -28.97 -10.93
N ASP A 230 -9.24 -27.82 -10.56
CA ASP A 230 -9.85 -26.51 -10.76
C ASP A 230 -10.05 -26.21 -12.26
N ARG A 231 -10.99 -25.32 -12.54
CA ARG A 231 -11.30 -24.85 -13.90
C ARG A 231 -10.80 -23.43 -14.13
N VAL A 232 -10.44 -23.11 -15.35
CA VAL A 232 -10.05 -21.75 -15.75
C VAL A 232 -11.28 -20.83 -15.82
N GLY A 233 -11.11 -19.62 -15.35
CA GLY A 233 -12.16 -18.60 -15.32
C GLY A 233 -11.58 -17.23 -15.00
N ALA A 234 -12.40 -16.19 -15.10
CA ALA A 234 -11.97 -14.82 -14.81
C ALA A 234 -11.58 -14.60 -13.32
N ASP A 235 -11.98 -15.50 -12.44
CA ASP A 235 -11.74 -15.45 -11.00
C ASP A 235 -10.40 -16.07 -10.56
N ASN A 236 -9.69 -16.71 -11.50
CA ASN A 236 -8.34 -17.24 -11.26
C ASN A 236 -7.35 -16.92 -12.39
N GLU A 237 -7.70 -15.92 -13.21
CA GLU A 237 -6.90 -15.45 -14.35
C GLU A 237 -5.72 -14.59 -13.88
N LEU A 238 -4.56 -14.83 -14.49
CA LEU A 238 -3.34 -14.02 -14.37
C LEU A 238 -2.91 -13.56 -15.76
N GLY A 239 -2.59 -12.27 -15.89
CA GLY A 239 -2.02 -11.73 -17.10
C GLY A 239 -0.53 -12.05 -17.22
N THR A 240 -0.08 -12.38 -18.43
CA THR A 240 1.35 -12.42 -18.74
C THR A 240 1.65 -11.55 -19.95
N SER A 241 2.78 -10.84 -19.89
CA SER A 241 3.26 -10.02 -20.99
C SER A 241 4.77 -10.22 -21.21
N VAL A 242 5.15 -10.34 -22.47
CA VAL A 242 6.55 -10.46 -22.91
C VAL A 242 6.82 -9.41 -23.95
N THR A 243 7.81 -8.55 -23.72
CA THR A 243 8.31 -7.61 -24.73
C THR A 243 9.64 -8.10 -25.31
N LEU A 244 9.58 -8.77 -26.46
CA LEU A 244 10.77 -9.26 -27.16
C LEU A 244 11.35 -8.18 -28.05
N LEU A 245 12.64 -7.84 -27.83
CA LEU A 245 13.32 -6.78 -28.55
C LEU A 245 13.91 -7.29 -29.89
N PRO A 246 13.99 -6.42 -30.94
CA PRO A 246 14.76 -6.72 -32.11
C PRO A 246 16.26 -6.77 -31.80
N HIS A 247 16.96 -7.67 -32.44
CA HIS A 247 18.41 -7.77 -32.31
C HIS A 247 19.10 -6.77 -33.25
N PHE A 248 20.13 -6.09 -32.75
CA PHE A 248 21.01 -5.22 -33.52
C PHE A 248 22.46 -5.67 -33.34
N THR A 249 23.17 -5.77 -34.47
CA THR A 249 24.60 -6.02 -34.46
C THR A 249 25.40 -4.82 -33.92
N GLN A 250 26.64 -5.03 -33.53
CA GLN A 250 27.51 -3.94 -33.07
C GLN A 250 27.72 -2.90 -34.18
N ALA A 251 27.86 -3.34 -35.44
CA ALA A 251 28.02 -2.45 -36.60
C ALA A 251 26.81 -1.54 -36.82
N GLU A 252 25.58 -2.04 -36.57
CA GLU A 252 24.35 -1.22 -36.63
C GLU A 252 24.30 -0.21 -35.48
N LYS A 253 24.75 -0.59 -34.27
CA LYS A 253 24.84 0.31 -33.12
C LYS A 253 25.89 1.39 -33.30
N ASP A 254 27.01 1.07 -33.91
CA ASP A 254 28.12 2.01 -34.19
C ASP A 254 27.88 2.90 -35.42
N ASN A 255 26.79 2.66 -36.16
CA ASN A 255 26.46 3.41 -37.37
C ASN A 255 26.02 4.84 -37.02
N LYS A 256 26.89 5.82 -37.31
CA LYS A 256 26.67 7.26 -37.12
C LYS A 256 25.47 7.79 -37.97
N LEU A 257 25.10 7.08 -39.02
CA LEU A 257 23.98 7.42 -39.89
C LEU A 257 22.68 6.78 -39.45
N ALA A 258 22.66 6.04 -38.34
CA ALA A 258 21.47 5.35 -37.85
C ALA A 258 20.26 6.30 -37.65
N PRO A 259 19.04 5.79 -37.78
CA PRO A 259 17.85 6.55 -37.37
C PRO A 259 17.90 6.87 -35.89
N LYS A 260 17.29 7.99 -35.47
CA LYS A 260 17.18 8.38 -34.05
C LYS A 260 15.76 8.82 -33.73
N ALA A 261 15.07 8.01 -32.97
CA ALA A 261 13.70 8.29 -32.55
C ALA A 261 13.69 9.32 -31.42
N ARG A 262 12.77 10.30 -31.50
CA ARG A 262 12.49 11.25 -30.43
C ARG A 262 11.00 11.40 -30.27
N ILE A 263 10.49 11.07 -29.08
CA ILE A 263 9.08 11.21 -28.67
C ILE A 263 9.03 11.34 -27.16
N PRO A 264 8.05 12.09 -26.58
CA PRO A 264 7.83 12.06 -25.13
C PRO A 264 7.44 10.66 -24.66
N THR A 265 7.92 10.27 -23.46
CA THR A 265 7.64 8.97 -22.85
C THR A 265 6.39 8.95 -21.97
N SER A 266 5.68 10.07 -21.88
CA SER A 266 4.38 10.15 -21.20
C SER A 266 3.47 11.19 -21.84
N ILE A 267 2.17 11.00 -21.65
CA ILE A 267 1.14 11.97 -22.01
C ILE A 267 0.11 12.04 -20.88
N ASP A 268 -0.24 13.25 -20.42
CA ASP A 268 -1.35 13.50 -19.50
C ASP A 268 -2.57 13.93 -20.32
N LEU A 269 -3.62 13.12 -20.30
CA LEU A 269 -4.87 13.36 -21.01
C LEU A 269 -5.92 14.10 -20.15
N GLY A 270 -5.58 14.39 -18.87
CA GLY A 270 -6.47 15.05 -17.93
C GLY A 270 -7.53 14.13 -17.31
N SER A 271 -8.67 14.70 -16.91
CA SER A 271 -9.79 13.97 -16.29
C SER A 271 -10.92 13.72 -17.28
N PHE A 272 -11.64 12.61 -17.07
CA PHE A 272 -12.79 12.25 -17.91
C PHE A 272 -13.96 13.20 -17.71
N GLY A 273 -14.27 13.61 -16.45
CA GLY A 273 -15.50 14.34 -16.18
C GLY A 273 -16.72 13.61 -16.77
N GLU A 274 -17.44 14.29 -17.67
CA GLU A 274 -18.60 13.72 -18.40
C GLU A 274 -18.20 12.98 -19.70
N LYS A 275 -16.92 13.00 -20.09
CA LYS A 275 -16.45 12.39 -21.33
C LYS A 275 -16.26 10.89 -21.17
N GLU A 276 -16.66 10.11 -22.17
CA GLU A 276 -16.43 8.66 -22.23
C GLU A 276 -15.04 8.30 -22.77
N GLU A 277 -14.38 9.26 -23.44
CA GLU A 277 -13.08 9.07 -24.08
C GLU A 277 -12.23 10.33 -23.94
N LEU A 278 -10.95 10.15 -23.61
CA LEU A 278 -9.95 11.21 -23.66
C LEU A 278 -9.03 10.99 -24.86
N ARG A 279 -8.57 12.08 -25.46
CA ARG A 279 -7.75 12.06 -26.68
C ARG A 279 -6.55 12.98 -26.54
N GLY A 280 -5.43 12.55 -27.12
CA GLY A 280 -4.21 13.32 -27.20
C GLY A 280 -3.37 12.99 -28.41
N THR A 281 -2.32 13.76 -28.64
CA THR A 281 -1.41 13.57 -29.76
C THR A 281 0.02 13.85 -29.32
N LEU A 282 0.94 12.93 -29.66
CA LEU A 282 2.39 13.11 -29.52
C LEU A 282 3.02 13.21 -30.91
N LEU A 283 4.18 13.83 -30.97
CA LEU A 283 5.00 13.90 -32.19
C LEU A 283 6.20 12.98 -32.07
N LEU A 284 6.28 12.00 -32.97
CA LEU A 284 7.47 11.17 -33.18
C LEU A 284 8.34 11.84 -34.25
N THR A 285 9.58 12.16 -33.95
CA THR A 285 10.53 12.81 -34.87
C THR A 285 11.71 11.88 -35.12
N ASN A 286 12.18 11.82 -36.36
CA ASN A 286 13.43 11.18 -36.71
C ASN A 286 14.55 12.23 -36.71
N ASN A 287 15.37 12.21 -35.64
CA ASN A 287 16.56 13.08 -35.51
C ASN A 287 17.84 12.43 -36.06
N GLY A 288 17.75 11.23 -36.67
CA GLY A 288 18.85 10.52 -37.31
C GLY A 288 19.01 10.88 -38.78
N LEU A 289 19.95 10.20 -39.42
CA LEU A 289 20.33 10.44 -40.83
C LEU A 289 19.81 9.35 -41.77
N SER A 290 19.26 8.26 -41.27
CA SER A 290 18.60 7.20 -42.04
C SER A 290 17.09 7.15 -41.74
N PRO A 291 16.27 6.53 -42.58
CA PRO A 291 14.84 6.42 -42.35
C PRO A 291 14.51 5.66 -41.04
N LEU A 292 13.75 6.28 -40.16
CA LEU A 292 13.21 5.66 -38.97
C LEU A 292 11.92 4.89 -39.33
N LYS A 293 11.88 3.61 -38.98
CA LYS A 293 10.68 2.75 -39.15
C LYS A 293 10.12 2.37 -37.79
N VAL A 294 8.80 2.50 -37.62
CA VAL A 294 8.05 1.92 -36.51
C VAL A 294 7.58 0.54 -36.94
N ASN A 295 8.24 -0.49 -36.43
CA ASN A 295 7.96 -1.89 -36.80
C ASN A 295 6.71 -2.42 -36.10
N MET A 296 6.47 -1.99 -34.83
CA MET A 296 5.30 -2.35 -34.05
C MET A 296 4.76 -1.13 -33.32
N LEU A 297 3.42 -1.05 -33.22
CA LEU A 297 2.68 -0.11 -32.41
C LEU A 297 1.60 -0.90 -31.68
N GLN A 298 1.73 -1.07 -30.38
CA GLN A 298 0.90 -1.95 -29.56
C GLN A 298 0.48 -1.25 -28.28
N VAL A 299 -0.52 -1.78 -27.57
CA VAL A 299 -1.02 -1.27 -26.30
C VAL A 299 -1.01 -2.38 -25.26
N TYR A 300 -0.68 -2.04 -24.01
CA TYR A 300 -0.65 -3.02 -22.91
C TYR A 300 -2.03 -3.32 -22.34
N LYS A 301 -3.01 -2.44 -22.53
CA LYS A 301 -4.37 -2.62 -21.97
C LYS A 301 -5.43 -2.35 -23.03
N ARG A 302 -6.53 -3.07 -22.96
CA ARG A 302 -7.73 -2.80 -23.78
C ARG A 302 -8.32 -1.44 -23.43
N GLY A 303 -9.02 -0.82 -24.38
CA GLY A 303 -9.60 0.52 -24.18
C GLY A 303 -8.64 1.67 -24.48
N ILE A 304 -7.38 1.38 -24.85
CA ILE A 304 -6.45 2.34 -25.44
C ILE A 304 -6.42 2.11 -26.95
N ASN A 305 -6.67 3.16 -27.73
CA ASN A 305 -6.54 3.12 -29.17
C ASN A 305 -5.41 4.05 -29.60
N VAL A 306 -4.61 3.57 -30.54
CA VAL A 306 -3.44 4.32 -31.05
C VAL A 306 -3.39 4.26 -32.58
N SER A 307 -2.97 5.34 -33.19
CA SER A 307 -2.70 5.39 -34.62
C SER A 307 -1.53 6.33 -34.92
N LEU A 308 -0.66 5.89 -35.84
CA LEU A 308 0.48 6.68 -36.27
C LEU A 308 0.25 7.14 -37.71
N SER A 309 0.43 8.44 -37.96
CA SER A 309 0.17 9.04 -39.26
C SER A 309 1.10 8.54 -40.40
N LYS A 310 2.32 8.10 -40.03
CA LYS A 310 3.32 7.52 -40.95
C LYS A 310 4.18 6.51 -40.19
N GLY A 311 4.31 5.28 -40.69
CA GLY A 311 5.15 4.23 -40.08
C GLY A 311 6.65 4.35 -40.45
N THR A 312 7.00 5.19 -41.46
CA THR A 312 8.37 5.45 -41.89
C THR A 312 8.60 6.95 -42.02
N LEU A 313 9.64 7.45 -41.35
CA LEU A 313 10.00 8.87 -41.33
C LEU A 313 11.38 9.07 -41.95
N LYS A 314 11.48 9.92 -42.98
CA LYS A 314 12.76 10.40 -43.51
C LYS A 314 13.52 11.21 -42.43
N PRO A 315 14.83 11.41 -42.57
CA PRO A 315 15.58 12.32 -41.68
C PRO A 315 14.87 13.67 -41.50
N GLY A 316 14.74 14.15 -40.26
CA GLY A 316 14.06 15.38 -39.88
C GLY A 316 12.53 15.35 -39.95
N ALA A 317 11.91 14.27 -40.46
CA ALA A 317 10.47 14.18 -40.57
C ALA A 317 9.79 13.82 -39.24
N THR A 318 8.52 14.20 -39.14
CA THR A 318 7.66 13.91 -37.98
C THR A 318 6.43 13.10 -38.36
N ALA A 319 5.95 12.28 -37.43
CA ALA A 319 4.63 11.63 -37.48
C ALA A 319 3.82 11.96 -36.23
N LYS A 320 2.50 12.08 -36.40
CA LYS A 320 1.55 12.28 -35.30
C LYS A 320 1.12 10.91 -34.77
N LEU A 321 1.39 10.64 -33.49
CA LEU A 321 0.82 9.51 -32.76
C LEU A 321 -0.44 10.01 -32.06
N LYS A 322 -1.60 9.61 -32.57
CA LYS A 322 -2.91 9.89 -31.96
C LYS A 322 -3.20 8.80 -30.94
N ILE A 323 -3.68 9.20 -29.79
CA ILE A 323 -3.94 8.35 -28.63
C ILE A 323 -5.34 8.65 -28.13
N SER A 324 -6.13 7.62 -27.85
CA SER A 324 -7.35 7.77 -27.09
C SER A 324 -7.47 6.67 -26.03
N ILE A 325 -8.11 6.98 -24.92
CA ILE A 325 -8.39 6.07 -23.81
C ILE A 325 -9.85 6.20 -23.39
N THR A 326 -10.53 5.06 -23.23
CA THR A 326 -11.92 5.01 -22.77
C THR A 326 -12.01 5.05 -21.25
N LYS A 327 -13.17 5.48 -20.73
CA LYS A 327 -13.46 5.52 -19.29
C LYS A 327 -13.60 4.14 -18.64
N SER A 328 -13.46 3.05 -19.40
CA SER A 328 -13.57 1.69 -18.87
C SER A 328 -12.57 1.40 -17.76
N SER A 329 -13.00 0.64 -16.75
CA SER A 329 -12.14 0.25 -15.62
C SER A 329 -10.91 -0.55 -16.06
N GLU A 330 -11.02 -1.32 -17.15
CA GLU A 330 -9.93 -2.13 -17.71
C GLU A 330 -8.80 -1.27 -18.28
N ALA A 331 -9.15 -0.20 -19.03
CA ALA A 331 -8.17 0.73 -19.58
C ALA A 331 -7.40 1.51 -18.51
N GLN A 332 -8.00 1.69 -17.31
CA GLN A 332 -7.44 2.48 -16.21
C GLN A 332 -6.76 1.63 -15.13
N ARG A 333 -6.88 0.30 -15.18
CA ARG A 333 -6.18 -0.59 -14.23
C ARG A 333 -4.68 -0.60 -14.50
N GLY A 334 -3.88 -0.49 -13.44
CA GLY A 334 -2.43 -0.48 -13.52
C GLY A 334 -1.89 0.76 -14.26
N ASN A 335 -0.86 0.57 -15.06
CA ASN A 335 -0.21 1.63 -15.84
C ASN A 335 -0.59 1.50 -17.31
N PRO A 336 -1.54 2.30 -17.83
CA PRO A 336 -1.85 2.34 -19.26
C PRO A 336 -0.63 2.75 -20.06
N ARG A 337 -0.14 1.85 -20.96
CA ARG A 337 1.11 2.08 -21.72
C ARG A 337 0.92 1.74 -23.19
N ILE A 338 1.67 2.43 -24.01
CA ILE A 338 1.80 2.21 -25.46
C ILE A 338 3.22 1.78 -25.74
N LEU A 339 3.40 0.76 -26.57
CA LEU A 339 4.68 0.26 -27.02
C LEU A 339 4.91 0.60 -28.49
N LEU A 340 6.05 1.19 -28.79
CA LEU A 340 6.60 1.28 -30.13
C LEU A 340 7.89 0.46 -30.22
N ILE A 341 8.00 -0.39 -31.22
CA ILE A 341 9.26 -1.03 -31.59
C ILE A 341 9.75 -0.38 -32.88
N THR A 342 11.00 0.09 -32.86
CA THR A 342 11.61 0.84 -33.95
C THR A 342 12.86 0.15 -34.50
N ASN A 343 13.38 0.66 -35.61
CA ASN A 343 14.69 0.27 -36.14
C ASN A 343 15.81 1.20 -35.66
N ASP A 344 15.59 1.99 -34.64
CA ASP A 344 16.65 2.75 -33.97
C ASP A 344 17.47 1.79 -33.08
N PRO A 345 18.76 1.54 -33.40
CA PRO A 345 19.55 0.56 -32.64
C PRO A 345 19.87 1.00 -31.19
N HIS A 346 19.73 2.30 -30.90
CA HIS A 346 19.94 2.86 -29.56
C HIS A 346 18.65 3.01 -28.76
N LEU A 347 17.49 3.05 -29.45
CA LEU A 347 16.17 3.16 -28.84
C LEU A 347 15.18 2.23 -29.55
N PRO A 348 15.43 0.91 -29.52
CA PRO A 348 14.59 -0.08 -30.21
C PRO A 348 13.19 -0.18 -29.64
N LYS A 349 13.05 0.12 -28.35
CA LYS A 349 11.79 0.11 -27.60
C LYS A 349 11.49 1.49 -27.04
N ILE A 350 10.28 1.94 -27.25
CA ILE A 350 9.74 3.16 -26.64
C ILE A 350 8.44 2.81 -25.94
N THR A 351 8.40 3.03 -24.62
CA THR A 351 7.17 2.89 -23.83
C THR A 351 6.66 4.29 -23.49
N ILE A 352 5.36 4.53 -23.75
CA ILE A 352 4.70 5.79 -23.47
C ILE A 352 3.62 5.54 -22.42
N GLU A 353 3.75 6.18 -21.26
CA GLU A 353 2.74 6.17 -20.21
C GLU A 353 1.57 7.09 -20.58
N VAL A 354 0.34 6.59 -20.43
CA VAL A 354 -0.89 7.38 -20.63
C VAL A 354 -1.46 7.71 -19.25
N LYS A 355 -1.34 8.96 -18.84
CA LYS A 355 -1.82 9.45 -17.55
C LYS A 355 -3.22 10.04 -17.69
N THR A 356 -4.11 9.69 -16.75
CA THR A 356 -5.45 10.25 -16.61
C THR A 356 -5.68 10.62 -15.16
N LYS A 357 -6.51 11.63 -14.91
CA LYS A 357 -6.96 12.00 -13.56
C LYS A 357 -8.36 11.41 -13.35
N LYS A 358 -8.59 10.86 -12.17
CA LYS A 358 -9.91 10.38 -11.74
C LYS A 358 -10.87 11.53 -11.55
#